data_715427a7722ab54e90ebab3cb9ed3ba7
#
_entry.id   715427a7722ab54e90ebab3cb9ed3ba7
#
_cell.length_a   1.000
_cell.length_b   1.000
_cell.length_c   1.000
_cell.angle_alpha   90.00
_cell.angle_beta   90.00
_cell.angle_gamma   90.00
#
_symmetry.space_group_name_H-M   'P 1'
#
loop_
_entity.id
_entity.type
_entity.pdbx_description
1 polymer ?
#
loop_
_entity_poly.entity_id
_entity_poly.type
_entity_poly.pdbx_seq_one_letter_code
_entity_poly.pdbx_strand_id
1 'polypeptide(L)'
;MPATRYARSGKVNIAYQAFGDGPVDLVFVPGFISHIELAWEEPYLARFLRRLAAFARVIFFDKRGTGLSDPAPGPPGLAERMDDIRVVMDAAGSERAALFGVSDGGCLCIAFTAAYPQRSASLVTYGSFARRLRSDDYPWGWPAEHLAEVLRGMDRGWATGTWWAAANPSVAADEQYQAWWARYLRAAASPSMGRGALGLNAELDIRHLLPSVRVPTLVIHRTNEQWVDVGNSRYLAAHIDGAQLVEVSGVDHRPWLGDADEILDAIETFLTGGLARPRARRHAAGAESLSRREREIVALAIAGESAPAIAAALFISERTVESHLARAYAKLGVHSKLELARRSGELGLSS
;
A
#
# COMPACT_ATOMS: atom_id res chain seq x y z
N MET A 1 18.30 -3.94 -5.49
CA MET A 1 17.76 -2.76 -4.76
C MET A 1 18.28 -1.51 -5.46
N PRO A 2 17.44 -0.49 -5.72
CA PRO A 2 17.89 0.77 -6.31
C PRO A 2 18.86 1.53 -5.38
N ALA A 3 19.69 2.41 -5.96
CA ALA A 3 20.60 3.24 -5.17
C ALA A 3 19.81 4.31 -4.40
N THR A 4 20.11 4.46 -3.11
CA THR A 4 19.60 5.55 -2.27
C THR A 4 20.38 6.82 -2.57
N ARG A 5 19.64 7.92 -2.76
CA ARG A 5 20.13 9.28 -3.00
C ARG A 5 19.51 10.22 -2.00
N TYR A 6 20.00 11.46 -1.96
CA TYR A 6 19.51 12.47 -1.03
C TYR A 6 19.14 13.76 -1.78
N ALA A 7 17.92 14.24 -1.52
CA ALA A 7 17.45 15.55 -1.92
C ALA A 7 17.58 16.52 -0.73
N ARG A 8 17.84 17.80 -1.00
CA ARG A 8 18.05 18.78 0.07
C ARG A 8 16.85 19.72 0.22
N SER A 9 16.23 19.72 1.40
CA SER A 9 15.20 20.65 1.83
C SER A 9 15.76 21.54 2.94
N GLY A 10 16.28 22.73 2.53
CA GLY A 10 16.98 23.62 3.46
C GLY A 10 18.23 22.94 4.07
N LYS A 11 18.16 22.60 5.35
CA LYS A 11 19.24 21.90 6.08
C LYS A 11 18.99 20.40 6.22
N VAL A 12 17.84 19.90 5.76
CA VAL A 12 17.42 18.50 5.92
C VAL A 12 17.69 17.72 4.64
N ASN A 13 18.28 16.54 4.74
CA ASN A 13 18.45 15.60 3.64
C ASN A 13 17.28 14.61 3.62
N ILE A 14 16.62 14.48 2.48
CA ILE A 14 15.50 13.56 2.25
C ILE A 14 16.02 12.40 1.41
N ALA A 15 16.02 11.21 1.99
CA ALA A 15 16.44 9.99 1.31
C ALA A 15 15.39 9.53 0.31
N TYR A 16 15.82 9.23 -0.93
CA TYR A 16 14.92 8.75 -1.96
C TYR A 16 15.61 7.74 -2.89
N GLN A 17 14.79 6.97 -3.58
CA GLN A 17 15.18 6.08 -4.66
C GLN A 17 14.34 6.40 -5.89
N ALA A 18 14.94 6.36 -7.07
CA ALA A 18 14.25 6.46 -8.36
C ALA A 18 14.56 5.21 -9.18
N PHE A 19 13.54 4.50 -9.65
CA PHE A 19 13.68 3.22 -10.35
C PHE A 19 12.50 2.96 -11.28
N GLY A 20 12.72 2.07 -12.27
CA GLY A 20 11.78 1.84 -13.37
C GLY A 20 11.98 2.83 -14.51
N ASP A 21 11.64 2.38 -15.73
CA ASP A 21 11.84 3.12 -16.99
C ASP A 21 10.50 3.38 -17.70
N GLY A 22 9.40 3.37 -16.95
CA GLY A 22 8.07 3.67 -17.50
C GLY A 22 7.93 5.12 -17.93
N PRO A 23 6.97 5.43 -18.80
CA PRO A 23 6.81 6.75 -19.40
C PRO A 23 6.24 7.81 -18.44
N VAL A 24 5.76 7.40 -17.27
CA VAL A 24 5.14 8.26 -16.26
C VAL A 24 6.00 8.30 -15.01
N ASP A 25 6.33 9.49 -14.53
CA ASP A 25 6.90 9.66 -13.20
C ASP A 25 5.82 9.44 -12.16
N LEU A 26 6.08 8.57 -11.18
CA LEU A 26 5.19 8.25 -10.08
C LEU A 26 5.88 8.51 -8.74
N VAL A 27 5.48 9.56 -8.05
CA VAL A 27 5.94 9.79 -6.67
C VAL A 27 5.09 8.92 -5.74
N PHE A 28 5.71 7.93 -5.11
CA PHE A 28 5.07 7.10 -4.10
C PHE A 28 5.28 7.70 -2.71
N VAL A 29 4.21 8.21 -2.13
CA VAL A 29 4.18 8.82 -0.80
C VAL A 29 3.69 7.79 0.21
N PRO A 30 4.59 7.25 1.04
CA PRO A 30 4.22 6.23 2.02
C PRO A 30 3.30 6.81 3.11
N GLY A 31 2.53 5.94 3.73
CA GLY A 31 1.73 6.27 4.90
C GLY A 31 2.60 6.59 6.12
N PHE A 32 2.08 6.35 7.28
CA PHE A 32 2.56 6.68 8.62
C PHE A 32 4.10 6.87 8.76
N ILE A 33 4.89 5.83 8.49
CA ILE A 33 6.37 5.84 8.49
C ILE A 33 6.90 5.00 7.33
N SER A 34 8.18 5.21 6.98
CA SER A 34 8.84 4.45 5.92
C SER A 34 10.32 4.22 6.20
N HIS A 35 10.87 3.23 5.52
CA HIS A 35 12.30 2.99 5.39
C HIS A 35 12.55 2.38 4.02
N ILE A 36 13.02 3.18 3.08
CA ILE A 36 13.07 2.83 1.65
C ILE A 36 13.95 1.63 1.33
N GLU A 37 15.00 1.35 2.09
CA GLU A 37 15.84 0.16 1.88
C GLU A 37 15.21 -1.10 2.47
N LEU A 38 14.70 -1.05 3.71
CA LEU A 38 14.05 -2.21 4.33
C LEU A 38 12.75 -2.61 3.61
N ALA A 39 12.14 -1.72 2.85
CA ALA A 39 10.99 -2.02 2.01
C ALA A 39 11.28 -3.13 0.98
N TRP A 40 12.53 -3.28 0.54
CA TRP A 40 12.93 -4.30 -0.43
C TRP A 40 13.18 -5.69 0.18
N GLU A 41 13.31 -5.77 1.49
CA GLU A 41 13.52 -7.04 2.20
C GLU A 41 12.20 -7.80 2.41
N GLU A 42 11.07 -7.12 2.37
CA GLU A 42 9.76 -7.73 2.53
C GLU A 42 9.20 -8.13 1.15
N PRO A 43 8.91 -9.43 0.94
CA PRO A 43 8.58 -9.94 -0.39
C PRO A 43 7.34 -9.30 -1.04
N TYR A 44 6.29 -9.02 -0.26
CA TYR A 44 5.06 -8.42 -0.80
C TYR A 44 5.28 -6.97 -1.22
N LEU A 45 5.93 -6.16 -0.39
CA LEU A 45 6.23 -4.77 -0.70
C LEU A 45 7.23 -4.66 -1.85
N ALA A 46 8.29 -5.48 -1.84
CA ALA A 46 9.25 -5.52 -2.94
C ALA A 46 8.61 -5.92 -4.28
N ARG A 47 7.66 -6.89 -4.27
CA ARG A 47 6.88 -7.26 -5.45
C ARG A 47 6.02 -6.08 -5.92
N PHE A 48 5.33 -5.41 -4.99
CA PHE A 48 4.49 -4.25 -5.28
C PHE A 48 5.30 -3.13 -5.96
N LEU A 49 6.47 -2.78 -5.39
CA LEU A 49 7.37 -1.77 -5.95
C LEU A 49 7.87 -2.14 -7.36
N ARG A 50 8.25 -3.42 -7.58
CA ARG A 50 8.67 -3.90 -8.93
C ARG A 50 7.50 -3.84 -9.93
N ARG A 51 6.28 -4.09 -9.50
CA ARG A 51 5.09 -3.99 -10.36
C ARG A 51 4.80 -2.55 -10.75
N LEU A 52 4.91 -1.60 -9.81
CA LEU A 52 4.82 -0.17 -10.13
C LEU A 52 5.91 0.25 -11.12
N ALA A 53 7.14 -0.20 -10.90
CA ALA A 53 8.29 0.09 -11.78
C ALA A 53 8.16 -0.49 -13.19
N ALA A 54 7.26 -1.45 -13.42
CA ALA A 54 7.04 -2.03 -14.73
C ALA A 54 6.29 -1.11 -15.70
N PHE A 55 5.58 -0.10 -15.19
CA PHE A 55 4.82 0.86 -16.00
C PHE A 55 5.08 2.33 -15.65
N ALA A 56 5.85 2.62 -14.59
CA ALA A 56 6.20 3.97 -14.18
C ALA A 56 7.69 4.08 -13.80
N ARG A 57 8.26 5.29 -13.85
CA ARG A 57 9.47 5.62 -13.12
C ARG A 57 9.06 6.04 -11.71
N VAL A 58 9.30 5.16 -10.73
CA VAL A 58 8.88 5.36 -9.34
C VAL A 58 9.91 6.18 -8.58
N ILE A 59 9.46 7.24 -7.92
CA ILE A 59 10.24 8.05 -6.97
C ILE A 59 9.69 7.73 -5.59
N PHE A 60 10.43 6.96 -4.79
CA PHE A 60 10.03 6.51 -3.47
C PHE A 60 10.99 7.09 -2.43
N PHE A 61 10.47 7.68 -1.35
CA PHE A 61 11.28 8.42 -0.40
C PHE A 61 10.84 8.20 1.05
N ASP A 62 11.76 8.46 1.97
CA ASP A 62 11.47 8.57 3.39
C ASP A 62 11.15 10.02 3.75
N LYS A 63 10.00 10.25 4.37
CA LYS A 63 9.64 11.58 4.89
C LYS A 63 10.65 12.03 5.94
N ARG A 64 10.91 13.34 6.07
CA ARG A 64 11.79 13.87 7.14
C ARG A 64 11.44 13.29 8.51
N GLY A 65 12.44 12.93 9.29
CA GLY A 65 12.27 12.29 10.60
C GLY A 65 11.94 10.80 10.53
N THR A 66 11.95 10.18 9.33
CA THR A 66 11.73 8.74 9.15
C THR A 66 12.82 8.11 8.30
N GLY A 67 13.05 6.80 8.50
CA GLY A 67 13.96 5.98 7.70
C GLY A 67 15.36 6.55 7.61
N LEU A 68 15.82 6.74 6.38
CA LEU A 68 17.16 7.25 6.05
C LEU A 68 17.21 8.77 5.88
N SER A 69 16.07 9.46 5.97
CA SER A 69 16.05 10.93 5.96
C SER A 69 16.54 11.50 7.29
N ASP A 70 17.06 12.72 7.25
CA ASP A 70 17.55 13.37 8.46
C ASP A 70 16.47 13.44 9.55
N PRO A 71 16.88 13.32 10.83
CA PRO A 71 15.97 13.51 11.96
C PRO A 71 15.34 14.91 11.93
N ALA A 72 14.09 15.01 12.36
CA ALA A 72 13.41 16.26 12.59
C ALA A 72 13.36 16.56 14.10
N PRO A 73 13.39 17.84 14.53
CA PRO A 73 13.31 18.20 15.94
C PRO A 73 11.98 17.82 16.59
N GLY A 74 10.97 17.54 15.78
CA GLY A 74 9.65 17.07 16.16
C GLY A 74 8.87 16.59 14.93
N PRO A 75 7.63 16.14 15.09
CA PRO A 75 6.80 15.71 13.98
C PRO A 75 6.59 16.87 13.00
N PRO A 76 6.90 16.66 11.69
CA PRO A 76 6.85 17.73 10.71
C PRO A 76 5.41 18.11 10.34
N GLY A 77 5.16 19.41 10.19
CA GLY A 77 3.89 19.93 9.74
C GLY A 77 3.57 19.62 8.27
N LEU A 78 2.34 19.92 7.84
CA LEU A 78 1.88 19.63 6.47
C LEU A 78 2.75 20.30 5.41
N ALA A 79 3.09 21.58 5.61
CA ALA A 79 3.92 22.35 4.66
C ALA A 79 5.31 21.75 4.47
N GLU A 80 5.96 21.33 5.56
CA GLU A 80 7.28 20.70 5.52
C GLU A 80 7.24 19.34 4.81
N ARG A 81 6.20 18.56 5.03
CA ARG A 81 6.00 17.26 4.36
C ARG A 81 5.70 17.44 2.86
N MET A 82 4.98 18.49 2.47
CA MET A 82 4.80 18.85 1.04
C MET A 82 6.11 19.28 0.40
N ASP A 83 6.98 20.00 1.13
CA ASP A 83 8.31 20.36 0.63
C ASP A 83 9.18 19.13 0.38
N ASP A 84 9.06 18.06 1.18
CA ASP A 84 9.75 16.79 0.92
C ASP A 84 9.39 16.23 -0.46
N ILE A 85 8.10 16.23 -0.83
CA ILE A 85 7.66 15.80 -2.18
C ILE A 85 8.32 16.68 -3.24
N ARG A 86 8.27 17.99 -3.08
CA ARG A 86 8.82 18.93 -4.04
C ARG A 86 10.32 18.70 -4.29
N VAL A 87 11.11 18.62 -3.21
CA VAL A 87 12.58 18.51 -3.34
C VAL A 87 13.01 17.15 -3.89
N VAL A 88 12.30 16.04 -3.60
CA VAL A 88 12.62 14.75 -4.20
C VAL A 88 12.24 14.70 -5.68
N MET A 89 11.17 15.36 -6.10
CA MET A 89 10.84 15.54 -7.51
C MET A 89 11.94 16.32 -8.24
N ASP A 90 12.37 17.45 -7.66
CA ASP A 90 13.43 18.30 -8.24
C ASP A 90 14.75 17.52 -8.36
N ALA A 91 15.15 16.81 -7.29
CA ALA A 91 16.39 15.99 -7.28
C ALA A 91 16.34 14.80 -8.23
N ALA A 92 15.14 14.25 -8.48
CA ALA A 92 14.93 13.19 -9.44
C ALA A 92 14.77 13.68 -10.89
N GLY A 93 14.80 15.02 -11.13
CA GLY A 93 14.57 15.62 -12.43
C GLY A 93 13.14 15.44 -12.94
N SER A 94 12.16 15.42 -12.03
CA SER A 94 10.74 15.26 -12.34
C SER A 94 10.03 16.61 -12.24
N GLU A 95 9.70 17.22 -13.38
CA GLU A 95 8.97 18.48 -13.41
C GLU A 95 7.50 18.31 -13.05
N ARG A 96 6.91 17.18 -13.46
CA ARG A 96 5.50 16.85 -13.25
C ARG A 96 5.33 15.36 -13.10
N ALA A 97 4.67 14.90 -12.03
CA ALA A 97 4.49 13.49 -11.73
C ALA A 97 3.05 13.13 -11.37
N ALA A 98 2.69 11.86 -11.57
CA ALA A 98 1.58 11.25 -10.85
C ALA A 98 1.97 11.10 -9.38
N LEU A 99 1.02 11.35 -8.48
CA LEU A 99 1.22 11.18 -7.05
C LEU A 99 0.43 9.95 -6.58
N PHE A 100 1.09 9.03 -5.90
CA PHE A 100 0.42 7.88 -5.29
C PHE A 100 0.64 7.90 -3.78
N GLY A 101 -0.44 8.14 -3.04
CA GLY A 101 -0.41 8.24 -1.58
C GLY A 101 -1.19 7.12 -0.91
N VAL A 102 -0.57 6.50 0.11
CA VAL A 102 -1.19 5.47 0.95
C VAL A 102 -1.52 6.07 2.31
N SER A 103 -2.73 5.86 2.81
CA SER A 103 -3.15 6.34 4.15
C SER A 103 -2.99 7.87 4.27
N ASP A 104 -2.27 8.37 5.30
CA ASP A 104 -1.93 9.78 5.45
C ASP A 104 -1.04 10.33 4.32
N GLY A 105 -0.31 9.47 3.62
CA GLY A 105 0.40 9.84 2.40
C GLY A 105 -0.55 10.34 1.31
N GLY A 106 -1.78 9.78 1.24
CA GLY A 106 -2.81 10.30 0.33
C GLY A 106 -3.31 11.68 0.72
N CYS A 107 -3.47 11.97 2.02
CA CYS A 107 -3.80 13.31 2.49
C CYS A 107 -2.72 14.33 2.05
N LEU A 108 -1.45 13.92 2.15
CA LEU A 108 -0.32 14.75 1.74
C LEU A 108 -0.30 14.96 0.22
N CYS A 109 -0.59 13.93 -0.57
CA CYS A 109 -0.71 14.04 -2.04
C CYS A 109 -1.86 14.98 -2.44
N ILE A 110 -3.01 14.92 -1.77
CA ILE A 110 -4.15 15.83 -1.99
C ILE A 110 -3.71 17.27 -1.72
N ALA A 111 -3.10 17.53 -0.56
CA ALA A 111 -2.64 18.87 -0.19
C ALA A 111 -1.59 19.40 -1.16
N PHE A 112 -0.62 18.57 -1.56
CA PHE A 112 0.38 18.92 -2.55
C PHE A 112 -0.25 19.25 -3.91
N THR A 113 -1.18 18.42 -4.38
CA THR A 113 -1.88 18.61 -5.64
C THR A 113 -2.68 19.91 -5.67
N ALA A 114 -3.36 20.23 -4.57
CA ALA A 114 -4.09 21.50 -4.44
C ALA A 114 -3.17 22.72 -4.43
N ALA A 115 -1.99 22.63 -3.80
CA ALA A 115 -1.02 23.70 -3.69
C ALA A 115 -0.15 23.86 -4.97
N TYR A 116 0.16 22.74 -5.64
CA TYR A 116 1.07 22.68 -6.80
C TYR A 116 0.44 21.93 -7.99
N PRO A 117 -0.70 22.41 -8.53
CA PRO A 117 -1.42 21.69 -9.60
C PRO A 117 -0.57 21.52 -10.86
N GLN A 118 0.36 22.45 -11.17
CA GLN A 118 1.28 22.37 -12.29
C GLN A 118 2.32 21.25 -12.14
N ARG A 119 2.61 20.82 -10.91
CA ARG A 119 3.55 19.73 -10.61
C ARG A 119 2.88 18.37 -10.56
N SER A 120 1.55 18.30 -10.53
CA SER A 120 0.75 17.10 -10.38
C SER A 120 0.12 16.72 -11.72
N ALA A 121 0.47 15.55 -12.26
CA ALA A 121 -0.11 15.02 -13.50
C ALA A 121 -1.45 14.32 -13.23
N SER A 122 -1.50 13.55 -12.17
CA SER A 122 -2.67 12.83 -11.67
C SER A 122 -2.48 12.48 -10.20
N LEU A 123 -3.56 12.08 -9.55
CA LEU A 123 -3.58 11.71 -8.13
C LEU A 123 -4.15 10.31 -7.97
N VAL A 124 -3.45 9.45 -7.23
CA VAL A 124 -3.94 8.16 -6.79
C VAL A 124 -3.88 8.10 -5.27
N THR A 125 -4.97 7.72 -4.61
CA THR A 125 -5.00 7.52 -3.16
C THR A 125 -5.46 6.11 -2.82
N TYR A 126 -4.85 5.50 -1.81
CA TYR A 126 -5.27 4.22 -1.29
C TYR A 126 -5.46 4.28 0.22
N GLY A 127 -6.64 3.84 0.71
CA GLY A 127 -6.93 3.77 2.14
C GLY A 127 -6.74 5.12 2.85
N SER A 128 -7.07 6.22 2.17
CA SER A 128 -6.82 7.60 2.63
C SER A 128 -8.10 8.25 3.17
N PHE A 129 -7.96 9.42 3.77
CA PHE A 129 -9.04 10.14 4.43
C PHE A 129 -8.88 11.64 4.23
N ALA A 130 -9.98 12.40 4.35
CA ALA A 130 -9.93 13.86 4.34
C ALA A 130 -9.78 14.44 5.75
N ARG A 131 -10.24 13.71 6.77
CA ARG A 131 -10.12 14.03 8.17
C ARG A 131 -9.91 12.75 8.98
N ARG A 132 -9.00 12.77 9.95
CA ARG A 132 -8.71 11.57 10.73
C ARG A 132 -9.73 11.30 11.83
N LEU A 133 -10.11 12.33 12.58
CA LEU A 133 -11.05 12.19 13.68
C LEU A 133 -12.49 12.41 13.23
N ARG A 134 -13.40 11.66 13.85
CA ARG A 134 -14.84 11.79 13.66
C ARG A 134 -15.35 13.17 14.08
N SER A 135 -16.32 13.67 13.35
CA SER A 135 -17.16 14.82 13.71
C SER A 135 -18.59 14.57 13.23
N ASP A 136 -19.53 15.40 13.63
CA ASP A 136 -20.95 15.25 13.27
C ASP A 136 -21.17 15.22 11.75
N ASP A 137 -20.38 15.99 11.03
CA ASP A 137 -20.37 16.09 9.56
C ASP A 137 -19.37 15.14 8.87
N TYR A 138 -18.64 14.31 9.65
CA TYR A 138 -17.68 13.34 9.14
C TYR A 138 -17.65 12.06 10.00
N PRO A 139 -18.62 11.16 9.85
CA PRO A 139 -18.81 10.01 10.73
C PRO A 139 -17.79 8.88 10.53
N TRP A 140 -17.06 8.86 9.43
CA TRP A 140 -16.11 7.81 9.04
C TRP A 140 -14.73 7.95 9.71
N GLY A 141 -14.47 9.05 10.37
CA GLY A 141 -13.23 9.26 11.13
C GLY A 141 -13.16 8.39 12.38
N TRP A 142 -11.98 8.27 12.94
CA TRP A 142 -11.79 7.56 14.21
C TRP A 142 -12.48 8.28 15.38
N PRO A 143 -13.15 7.54 16.27
CA PRO A 143 -13.47 8.08 17.58
C PRO A 143 -12.19 8.50 18.34
N ALA A 144 -12.28 9.53 19.16
CA ALA A 144 -11.14 10.00 19.95
C ALA A 144 -10.58 8.91 20.90
N GLU A 145 -11.49 8.08 21.44
CA GLU A 145 -11.15 6.93 22.28
C GLU A 145 -10.29 5.90 21.54
N HIS A 146 -10.60 5.64 20.27
CA HIS A 146 -9.83 4.72 19.44
C HIS A 146 -8.41 5.25 19.18
N LEU A 147 -8.25 6.55 18.88
CA LEU A 147 -6.94 7.17 18.79
C LEU A 147 -6.14 6.99 20.09
N ALA A 148 -6.78 7.24 21.25
CA ALA A 148 -6.14 7.07 22.54
C ALA A 148 -5.70 5.61 22.79
N GLU A 149 -6.48 4.62 22.34
CA GLU A 149 -6.11 3.20 22.44
C GLU A 149 -4.91 2.86 21.56
N VAL A 150 -4.90 3.33 20.31
CA VAL A 150 -3.78 3.15 19.40
C VAL A 150 -2.51 3.75 19.97
N LEU A 151 -2.55 4.97 20.48
CA LEU A 151 -1.41 5.64 21.12
C LEU A 151 -0.89 4.85 22.33
N ARG A 152 -1.79 4.35 23.20
CA ARG A 152 -1.40 3.47 24.31
C ARG A 152 -0.80 2.13 23.82
N GLY A 153 -1.33 1.59 22.71
CA GLY A 153 -0.77 0.41 22.07
C GLY A 153 0.66 0.63 21.56
N MET A 154 0.91 1.78 20.94
CA MET A 154 2.24 2.21 20.50
C MET A 154 3.22 2.32 21.68
N ASP A 155 2.82 2.95 22.77
CA ASP A 155 3.67 3.13 23.97
C ASP A 155 4.13 1.78 24.55
N ARG A 156 3.24 0.76 24.53
CA ARG A 156 3.54 -0.58 25.04
C ARG A 156 4.27 -1.48 24.05
N GLY A 157 3.99 -1.33 22.77
CA GLY A 157 4.33 -2.32 21.74
C GLY A 157 5.13 -1.79 20.57
N TRP A 158 5.77 -0.61 20.64
CA TRP A 158 6.56 -0.08 19.53
C TRP A 158 7.63 -1.06 19.05
N ALA A 159 8.38 -1.64 19.99
CA ALA A 159 9.48 -2.54 19.67
C ALA A 159 9.04 -3.85 18.99
N THR A 160 7.82 -4.32 19.27
CA THR A 160 7.27 -5.57 18.73
C THR A 160 6.35 -5.35 17.53
N GLY A 161 5.80 -4.14 17.37
CA GLY A 161 4.87 -3.81 16.30
C GLY A 161 3.48 -4.45 16.41
N THR A 162 3.18 -5.16 17.50
CA THR A 162 1.92 -5.93 17.68
C THR A 162 0.67 -5.06 17.70
N TRP A 163 0.77 -3.80 18.09
CA TRP A 163 -0.33 -2.84 18.07
C TRP A 163 -0.90 -2.57 16.65
N TRP A 164 -0.13 -2.91 15.62
CA TRP A 164 -0.51 -2.72 14.22
C TRP A 164 -1.14 -3.96 13.59
N ALA A 165 -1.18 -5.10 14.29
CA ALA A 165 -1.66 -6.37 13.72
C ALA A 165 -3.12 -6.27 13.23
N ALA A 166 -3.98 -5.54 13.94
CA ALA A 166 -5.36 -5.32 13.56
C ALA A 166 -5.55 -4.58 12.22
N ALA A 167 -4.57 -3.78 11.80
CA ALA A 167 -4.62 -3.08 10.52
C ALA A 167 -4.30 -4.00 9.32
N ASN A 168 -3.71 -5.18 9.56
CA ASN A 168 -3.31 -6.11 8.50
C ASN A 168 -3.58 -7.57 8.92
N PRO A 169 -4.85 -7.97 8.98
CA PRO A 169 -5.26 -9.28 9.52
C PRO A 169 -4.67 -10.47 8.76
N SER A 170 -4.42 -10.33 7.44
CA SER A 170 -3.90 -11.45 6.63
C SER A 170 -2.50 -11.91 7.02
N VAL A 171 -1.73 -11.07 7.69
CA VAL A 171 -0.35 -11.35 8.15
C VAL A 171 -0.20 -11.26 9.66
N ALA A 172 -1.28 -11.12 10.40
CA ALA A 172 -1.25 -10.99 11.86
C ALA A 172 -0.61 -12.20 12.56
N ALA A 173 -0.80 -13.41 12.00
CA ALA A 173 -0.24 -14.66 12.49
C ALA A 173 1.07 -15.08 11.79
N ASP A 174 1.58 -14.29 10.84
CA ASP A 174 2.84 -14.57 10.15
C ASP A 174 4.02 -14.05 10.98
N GLU A 175 4.70 -14.94 11.70
CA GLU A 175 5.82 -14.59 12.59
C GLU A 175 6.98 -13.92 11.83
N GLN A 176 7.26 -14.35 10.60
CA GLN A 176 8.33 -13.77 9.79
C GLN A 176 8.00 -12.33 9.38
N TYR A 177 6.75 -12.10 8.96
CA TYR A 177 6.27 -10.76 8.66
C TYR A 177 6.27 -9.86 9.90
N GLN A 178 5.82 -10.36 11.05
CA GLN A 178 5.82 -9.61 12.31
C GLN A 178 7.24 -9.26 12.78
N ALA A 179 8.19 -10.17 12.66
CA ALA A 179 9.59 -9.91 12.98
C ALA A 179 10.21 -8.82 12.07
N TRP A 180 9.94 -8.91 10.76
CA TRP A 180 10.36 -7.87 9.80
C TRP A 180 9.69 -6.53 10.14
N TRP A 181 8.37 -6.53 10.40
CA TRP A 181 7.62 -5.32 10.71
C TRP A 181 8.14 -4.64 11.99
N ALA A 182 8.41 -5.39 13.03
CA ALA A 182 8.99 -4.88 14.26
C ALA A 182 10.36 -4.21 14.02
N ARG A 183 11.20 -4.82 13.16
CA ARG A 183 12.50 -4.25 12.76
C ARG A 183 12.30 -2.98 11.92
N TYR A 184 11.36 -3.02 10.97
CA TYR A 184 11.02 -1.88 10.12
C TYR A 184 10.56 -0.67 10.95
N LEU A 185 9.67 -0.86 11.91
CA LEU A 185 9.22 0.19 12.83
C LEU A 185 10.39 0.85 13.55
N ARG A 186 11.26 0.05 14.17
CA ARG A 186 12.41 0.57 14.94
C ARG A 186 13.43 1.31 14.08
N ALA A 187 13.64 0.86 12.85
CA ALA A 187 14.53 1.51 11.91
C ALA A 187 13.92 2.75 11.27
N ALA A 188 12.59 2.75 11.07
CA ALA A 188 11.90 3.83 10.40
C ALA A 188 11.69 5.06 11.29
N ALA A 189 11.47 4.91 12.60
CA ALA A 189 11.27 6.05 13.50
C ALA A 189 11.48 5.68 14.97
N SER A 190 11.78 6.67 15.81
CA SER A 190 11.69 6.54 17.26
C SER A 190 10.23 6.47 17.72
N PRO A 191 9.94 5.89 18.90
CA PRO A 191 8.58 5.87 19.45
C PRO A 191 7.94 7.27 19.55
N SER A 192 8.72 8.26 19.99
CA SER A 192 8.24 9.65 20.14
C SER A 192 7.92 10.29 18.78
N MET A 193 8.74 10.04 17.75
CA MET A 193 8.48 10.52 16.39
C MET A 193 7.22 9.85 15.82
N GLY A 194 7.09 8.54 15.95
CA GLY A 194 5.90 7.82 15.49
C GLY A 194 4.63 8.31 16.20
N ARG A 195 4.68 8.43 17.53
CA ARG A 195 3.56 8.97 18.31
C ARG A 195 3.16 10.38 17.87
N GLY A 196 4.14 11.25 17.71
CA GLY A 196 3.90 12.63 17.27
C GLY A 196 3.36 12.70 15.84
N ALA A 197 3.85 11.87 14.90
CA ALA A 197 3.32 11.79 13.56
C ALA A 197 1.85 11.36 13.53
N LEU A 198 1.47 10.37 14.37
CA LEU A 198 0.08 9.95 14.49
C LEU A 198 -0.80 11.04 15.13
N GLY A 199 -0.27 11.77 16.12
CA GLY A 199 -0.94 12.92 16.75
C GLY A 199 -1.23 14.02 15.74
N LEU A 200 -0.24 14.43 14.93
CA LEU A 200 -0.46 15.39 13.85
C LEU A 200 -1.44 14.91 12.78
N ASN A 201 -1.40 13.61 12.45
CA ASN A 201 -2.38 13.05 11.52
C ASN A 201 -3.81 13.10 12.08
N ALA A 202 -3.97 13.03 13.41
CA ALA A 202 -5.28 13.18 14.06
C ALA A 202 -5.85 14.61 13.93
N GLU A 203 -4.99 15.62 13.84
CA GLU A 203 -5.39 17.02 13.66
C GLU A 203 -5.66 17.38 12.18
N LEU A 204 -5.30 16.48 11.24
CA LEU A 204 -5.52 16.74 9.81
C LEU A 204 -7.01 16.88 9.49
N ASP A 205 -7.35 18.00 8.86
CA ASP A 205 -8.61 18.24 8.17
C ASP A 205 -8.33 18.96 6.85
N ILE A 206 -8.32 18.21 5.76
CA ILE A 206 -8.05 18.72 4.42
C ILE A 206 -9.29 18.79 3.54
N ARG A 207 -10.50 18.68 4.13
CA ARG A 207 -11.78 18.71 3.39
C ARG A 207 -11.92 19.96 2.53
N HIS A 208 -11.45 21.09 3.03
CA HIS A 208 -11.47 22.38 2.33
C HIS A 208 -10.57 22.42 1.09
N LEU A 209 -9.61 21.50 0.94
CA LEU A 209 -8.72 21.42 -0.21
C LEU A 209 -9.28 20.56 -1.35
N LEU A 210 -10.23 19.65 -1.08
CA LEU A 210 -10.75 18.70 -2.06
C LEU A 210 -11.29 19.38 -3.33
N PRO A 211 -12.07 20.51 -3.24
CA PRO A 211 -12.56 21.19 -4.43
C PRO A 211 -11.45 21.87 -5.27
N SER A 212 -10.23 22.01 -4.72
CA SER A 212 -9.09 22.59 -5.43
C SER A 212 -8.28 21.55 -6.22
N VAL A 213 -8.53 20.26 -6.04
CA VAL A 213 -7.91 19.20 -6.83
C VAL A 213 -8.53 19.19 -8.23
N ARG A 214 -7.73 19.49 -9.25
CA ARG A 214 -8.18 19.64 -10.65
C ARG A 214 -7.55 18.63 -11.61
N VAL A 215 -6.77 17.70 -11.10
CA VAL A 215 -6.11 16.66 -11.90
C VAL A 215 -6.96 15.38 -11.90
N PRO A 216 -6.82 14.52 -12.93
CA PRO A 216 -7.43 13.20 -12.90
C PRO A 216 -7.10 12.50 -11.59
N THR A 217 -8.12 11.97 -10.92
CA THR A 217 -7.98 11.37 -9.58
C THR A 217 -8.59 9.98 -9.53
N LEU A 218 -7.82 9.03 -8.97
CA LEU A 218 -8.26 7.66 -8.67
C LEU A 218 -8.20 7.44 -7.16
N VAL A 219 -9.33 7.07 -6.58
CA VAL A 219 -9.45 6.72 -5.17
C VAL A 219 -9.67 5.22 -5.06
N ILE A 220 -8.79 4.52 -4.35
CA ILE A 220 -8.87 3.06 -4.19
C ILE A 220 -9.05 2.71 -2.72
N HIS A 221 -9.91 1.74 -2.42
CA HIS A 221 -10.13 1.27 -1.06
C HIS A 221 -10.51 -0.22 -1.00
N ARG A 222 -10.10 -0.92 0.05
CA ARG A 222 -10.60 -2.25 0.36
C ARG A 222 -11.86 -2.19 1.20
N THR A 223 -12.94 -2.84 0.75
CA THR A 223 -14.28 -2.70 1.35
C THR A 223 -14.39 -3.16 2.79
N ASN A 224 -13.55 -4.11 3.22
CA ASN A 224 -13.58 -4.67 4.58
C ASN A 224 -12.36 -4.26 5.42
N GLU A 225 -11.63 -3.25 5.01
CA GLU A 225 -10.56 -2.65 5.78
C GLU A 225 -11.15 -1.94 7.02
N GLN A 226 -10.51 -2.13 8.18
CA GLN A 226 -11.02 -1.59 9.45
C GLN A 226 -10.15 -0.47 10.03
N TRP A 227 -8.95 -0.24 9.47
CA TRP A 227 -8.05 0.83 9.92
C TRP A 227 -8.47 2.21 9.41
N VAL A 228 -8.95 2.26 8.19
CA VAL A 228 -9.60 3.43 7.59
C VAL A 228 -10.93 2.95 7.00
N ASP A 229 -12.04 3.46 7.51
CA ASP A 229 -13.37 3.11 7.01
C ASP A 229 -13.52 3.50 5.53
N VAL A 230 -14.13 2.64 4.71
CA VAL A 230 -14.33 2.86 3.27
C VAL A 230 -15.12 4.14 2.97
N GLY A 231 -15.95 4.60 3.89
CA GLY A 231 -16.66 5.87 3.80
C GLY A 231 -15.75 7.08 3.64
N ASN A 232 -14.50 7.01 4.14
CA ASN A 232 -13.49 8.04 3.90
C ASN A 232 -13.18 8.18 2.40
N SER A 233 -12.96 7.08 1.70
CA SER A 233 -12.66 7.09 0.27
C SER A 233 -13.89 7.46 -0.57
N ARG A 234 -15.08 7.03 -0.18
CA ARG A 234 -16.35 7.49 -0.78
C ARG A 234 -16.50 9.00 -0.64
N TYR A 235 -16.17 9.55 0.53
CA TYR A 235 -16.19 10.99 0.77
C TYR A 235 -15.17 11.71 -0.14
N LEU A 236 -13.93 11.24 -0.24
CA LEU A 236 -12.93 11.80 -1.13
C LEU A 236 -13.42 11.83 -2.59
N ALA A 237 -13.93 10.71 -3.08
CA ALA A 237 -14.43 10.60 -4.45
C ALA A 237 -15.64 11.51 -4.72
N ALA A 238 -16.50 11.72 -3.74
CA ALA A 238 -17.65 12.60 -3.87
C ALA A 238 -17.33 14.10 -3.86
N HIS A 239 -16.16 14.50 -3.30
CA HIS A 239 -15.77 15.90 -3.12
C HIS A 239 -14.58 16.35 -3.98
N ILE A 240 -13.96 15.44 -4.72
CA ILE A 240 -12.97 15.75 -5.75
C ILE A 240 -13.64 15.61 -7.11
N ASP A 241 -13.71 16.69 -7.86
CA ASP A 241 -14.37 16.73 -9.17
C ASP A 241 -13.77 15.72 -10.15
N GLY A 242 -14.61 14.89 -10.76
CA GLY A 242 -14.20 13.87 -11.71
C GLY A 242 -13.39 12.70 -11.14
N ALA A 243 -13.33 12.56 -9.80
CA ALA A 243 -12.62 11.43 -9.19
C ALA A 243 -13.31 10.09 -9.48
N GLN A 244 -12.51 9.08 -9.79
CA GLN A 244 -12.95 7.70 -9.96
C GLN A 244 -12.75 6.94 -8.65
N LEU A 245 -13.76 6.19 -8.21
CA LEU A 245 -13.67 5.32 -7.03
C LEU A 245 -13.58 3.86 -7.47
N VAL A 246 -12.58 3.15 -6.97
CA VAL A 246 -12.42 1.70 -7.14
C VAL A 246 -12.42 1.05 -5.76
N GLU A 247 -13.49 0.32 -5.47
CA GLU A 247 -13.60 -0.49 -4.27
C GLU A 247 -13.19 -1.93 -4.60
N VAL A 248 -12.16 -2.43 -3.92
CA VAL A 248 -11.64 -3.78 -4.10
C VAL A 248 -11.93 -4.64 -2.86
N SER A 249 -11.97 -5.95 -3.02
CA SER A 249 -12.17 -6.84 -1.87
C SER A 249 -10.90 -6.94 -1.03
N GLY A 250 -11.05 -7.12 0.29
CA GLY A 250 -9.92 -7.34 1.20
C GLY A 250 -10.07 -6.65 2.54
N VAL A 251 -9.15 -6.97 3.45
CA VAL A 251 -9.19 -6.54 4.86
C VAL A 251 -7.95 -5.76 5.32
N ASP A 252 -6.86 -5.81 4.54
CA ASP A 252 -5.58 -5.21 4.94
C ASP A 252 -5.50 -3.74 4.57
N HIS A 253 -4.96 -2.95 5.47
CA HIS A 253 -4.69 -1.53 5.24
C HIS A 253 -3.54 -1.30 4.25
N ARG A 254 -2.62 -2.24 4.09
CA ARG A 254 -1.50 -2.10 3.16
C ARG A 254 -1.85 -2.60 1.77
N PRO A 255 -1.65 -1.79 0.70
CA PRO A 255 -2.03 -2.17 -0.66
C PRO A 255 -1.25 -3.37 -1.21
N TRP A 256 -0.07 -3.66 -0.67
CA TRP A 256 0.80 -4.76 -1.12
C TRP A 256 0.50 -6.11 -0.47
N LEU A 257 -0.37 -6.17 0.55
CA LEU A 257 -0.82 -7.41 1.18
C LEU A 257 -2.07 -7.96 0.49
N GLY A 258 -2.40 -9.21 0.76
CA GLY A 258 -3.56 -9.88 0.16
C GLY A 258 -3.50 -9.88 -1.37
N ASP A 259 -4.62 -9.62 -2.04
CA ASP A 259 -4.67 -9.47 -3.50
C ASP A 259 -4.28 -8.03 -3.90
N ALA A 260 -2.98 -7.84 -4.16
CA ALA A 260 -2.44 -6.56 -4.57
C ALA A 260 -2.58 -6.32 -6.09
N ASP A 261 -2.87 -7.36 -6.88
CA ASP A 261 -2.87 -7.24 -8.33
C ASP A 261 -4.03 -6.40 -8.83
N GLU A 262 -5.22 -6.52 -8.21
CA GLU A 262 -6.38 -5.69 -8.56
C GLU A 262 -6.11 -4.20 -8.36
N ILE A 263 -5.40 -3.85 -7.27
CA ILE A 263 -4.98 -2.46 -6.98
C ILE A 263 -3.96 -1.99 -8.01
N LEU A 264 -2.95 -2.80 -8.30
CA LEU A 264 -1.89 -2.48 -9.26
C LEU A 264 -2.42 -2.32 -10.68
N ASP A 265 -3.36 -3.17 -11.10
CA ASP A 265 -3.99 -3.11 -12.41
C ASP A 265 -4.88 -1.87 -12.55
N ALA A 266 -5.58 -1.46 -11.48
CA ALA A 266 -6.33 -0.20 -11.45
C ALA A 266 -5.40 1.01 -11.61
N ILE A 267 -4.27 1.04 -10.87
CA ILE A 267 -3.27 2.10 -10.97
C ILE A 267 -2.64 2.13 -12.38
N GLU A 268 -2.21 0.97 -12.91
CA GLU A 268 -1.63 0.86 -14.26
C GLU A 268 -2.60 1.39 -15.33
N THR A 269 -3.85 0.92 -15.30
CA THR A 269 -4.89 1.33 -16.25
C THR A 269 -5.14 2.83 -16.19
N PHE A 270 -5.23 3.38 -15.00
CA PHE A 270 -5.48 4.80 -14.79
C PHE A 270 -4.31 5.67 -15.29
N LEU A 271 -3.07 5.31 -14.97
CA LEU A 271 -1.89 6.09 -15.32
C LEU A 271 -1.53 6.00 -16.81
N THR A 272 -1.82 4.87 -17.46
CA THR A 272 -1.48 4.63 -18.87
C THR A 272 -2.63 4.93 -19.82
N GLY A 273 -3.79 5.38 -19.32
CA GLY A 273 -4.97 5.68 -20.12
C GLY A 273 -5.58 4.44 -20.81
N GLY A 274 -5.38 3.25 -20.22
CA GLY A 274 -5.80 1.99 -20.85
C GLY A 274 -4.98 1.61 -22.08
N LEU A 275 -3.95 2.41 -22.44
CA LEU A 275 -2.95 2.10 -23.46
C LEU A 275 -1.94 1.04 -22.97
N ALA A 276 -2.18 0.46 -21.80
CA ALA A 276 -1.50 -0.77 -21.45
C ALA A 276 -1.64 -1.68 -22.68
N ARG A 277 -0.51 -2.00 -23.33
CA ARG A 277 -0.45 -3.10 -24.29
C ARG A 277 -1.29 -4.19 -23.67
N PRO A 278 -2.21 -4.86 -24.42
CA PRO A 278 -2.79 -6.06 -23.89
C PRO A 278 -1.58 -6.91 -23.50
N ARG A 279 -1.25 -6.88 -22.24
CA ARG A 279 -0.41 -7.92 -21.71
C ARG A 279 -1.19 -9.15 -22.08
N ALA A 280 -0.71 -9.85 -23.14
CA ALA A 280 -0.88 -11.28 -23.12
C ALA A 280 -0.70 -11.58 -21.63
N ARG A 281 -1.76 -11.99 -20.94
CA ARG A 281 -1.69 -12.53 -19.60
C ARG A 281 -0.51 -13.50 -19.66
N ARG A 282 0.70 -12.99 -19.44
CA ARG A 282 1.76 -13.76 -18.90
C ARG A 282 1.31 -13.95 -17.46
N HIS A 283 0.31 -14.83 -17.32
CA HIS A 283 0.38 -15.75 -16.23
C HIS A 283 1.83 -16.23 -16.31
N ALA A 284 2.65 -15.89 -15.34
CA ALA A 284 3.71 -16.78 -14.99
C ALA A 284 2.94 -18.09 -14.77
N ALA A 285 2.82 -18.91 -15.85
CA ALA A 285 2.17 -20.20 -15.77
C ALA A 285 3.14 -21.03 -14.95
N GLY A 286 2.82 -21.24 -13.66
CA GLY A 286 3.71 -21.97 -12.77
C GLY A 286 3.57 -21.56 -11.29
N ALA A 287 4.30 -22.25 -10.45
CA ALA A 287 4.30 -22.09 -8.99
C ALA A 287 4.53 -20.64 -8.50
N GLU A 288 5.28 -19.83 -9.27
CA GLU A 288 5.60 -18.44 -8.94
C GLU A 288 4.40 -17.49 -8.98
N SER A 289 3.33 -17.86 -9.70
CA SER A 289 2.11 -17.04 -9.79
C SER A 289 1.19 -17.17 -8.57
N LEU A 290 1.39 -18.19 -7.75
CA LEU A 290 0.56 -18.48 -6.60
C LEU A 290 1.01 -17.70 -5.37
N SER A 291 0.04 -17.18 -4.60
CA SER A 291 0.30 -16.71 -3.24
C SER A 291 0.75 -17.88 -2.35
N ARG A 292 1.38 -17.59 -1.20
CA ARG A 292 1.76 -18.62 -0.23
C ARG A 292 0.56 -19.52 0.11
N ARG A 293 -0.60 -18.92 0.39
CA ARG A 293 -1.81 -19.67 0.79
C ARG A 293 -2.37 -20.50 -0.37
N GLU A 294 -2.33 -19.99 -1.58
CA GLU A 294 -2.70 -20.76 -2.77
C GLU A 294 -1.75 -21.93 -2.99
N ARG A 295 -0.44 -21.75 -2.76
CA ARG A 295 0.56 -22.84 -2.84
C ARG A 295 0.30 -23.93 -1.83
N GLU A 296 0.03 -23.58 -0.57
CA GLU A 296 -0.31 -24.53 0.49
C GLU A 296 -1.55 -25.35 0.13
N ILE A 297 -2.61 -24.68 -0.34
CA ILE A 297 -3.86 -25.33 -0.74
C ILE A 297 -3.66 -26.18 -2.00
N VAL A 298 -2.93 -25.69 -2.97
CA VAL A 298 -2.60 -26.41 -4.21
C VAL A 298 -1.76 -27.65 -3.92
N ALA A 299 -0.77 -27.57 -3.02
CA ALA A 299 0.06 -28.71 -2.63
C ALA A 299 -0.81 -29.84 -2.01
N LEU A 300 -1.71 -29.48 -1.09
CA LEU A 300 -2.64 -30.45 -0.50
C LEU A 300 -3.64 -31.01 -1.55
N ALA A 301 -4.10 -30.17 -2.46
CA ALA A 301 -4.96 -30.60 -3.55
C ALA A 301 -4.26 -31.57 -4.52
N ILE A 302 -2.98 -31.35 -4.83
CA ILE A 302 -2.14 -32.26 -5.64
C ILE A 302 -1.91 -33.58 -4.89
N ALA A 303 -1.72 -33.53 -3.57
CA ALA A 303 -1.61 -34.71 -2.70
C ALA A 303 -2.92 -35.54 -2.61
N GLY A 304 -4.01 -35.04 -3.22
CA GLY A 304 -5.29 -35.77 -3.28
C GLY A 304 -6.31 -35.34 -2.25
N GLU A 305 -5.96 -34.46 -1.30
CA GLU A 305 -6.84 -34.04 -0.20
C GLU A 305 -8.14 -33.40 -0.70
N SER A 306 -9.27 -33.70 -0.06
CA SER A 306 -10.56 -33.07 -0.35
C SER A 306 -10.64 -31.65 0.21
N ALA A 307 -11.57 -30.83 -0.32
CA ALA A 307 -11.75 -29.45 0.21
C ALA A 307 -12.07 -29.43 1.72
N PRO A 308 -12.92 -30.32 2.27
CA PRO A 308 -13.10 -30.45 3.73
C PRO A 308 -11.82 -30.81 4.48
N ALA A 309 -11.01 -31.73 3.96
CA ALA A 309 -9.75 -32.14 4.58
C ALA A 309 -8.71 -30.99 4.57
N ILE A 310 -8.60 -30.27 3.45
CA ILE A 310 -7.77 -29.07 3.33
C ILE A 310 -8.24 -27.97 4.30
N ALA A 311 -9.55 -27.77 4.40
CA ALA A 311 -10.15 -26.80 5.32
C ALA A 311 -9.78 -27.11 6.77
N ALA A 312 -9.90 -28.38 7.19
CA ALA A 312 -9.53 -28.84 8.51
C ALA A 312 -8.02 -28.70 8.77
N ALA A 313 -7.18 -29.13 7.82
CA ALA A 313 -5.71 -29.04 7.95
C ALA A 313 -5.19 -27.60 8.04
N LEU A 314 -5.87 -26.67 7.40
CA LEU A 314 -5.45 -25.27 7.32
C LEU A 314 -6.26 -24.31 8.22
N PHE A 315 -7.17 -24.85 9.04
CA PHE A 315 -8.04 -24.11 9.97
C PHE A 315 -8.84 -22.98 9.28
N ILE A 316 -9.45 -23.27 8.12
CA ILE A 316 -10.28 -22.34 7.34
C ILE A 316 -11.58 -22.99 6.92
N SER A 317 -12.54 -22.22 6.39
CA SER A 317 -13.79 -22.80 5.86
C SER A 317 -13.58 -23.48 4.50
N GLU A 318 -14.40 -24.49 4.18
CA GLU A 318 -14.41 -25.13 2.85
C GLU A 318 -14.62 -24.11 1.73
N ARG A 319 -15.53 -23.15 1.92
CA ARG A 319 -15.77 -22.04 0.98
C ARG A 319 -14.51 -21.22 0.72
N THR A 320 -13.67 -21.04 1.74
CA THR A 320 -12.39 -20.34 1.60
C THR A 320 -11.41 -21.16 0.76
N VAL A 321 -11.36 -22.49 0.98
CA VAL A 321 -10.54 -23.40 0.16
C VAL A 321 -10.97 -23.36 -1.31
N GLU A 322 -12.28 -23.48 -1.57
CA GLU A 322 -12.83 -23.42 -2.94
C GLU A 322 -12.49 -22.11 -3.63
N SER A 323 -12.61 -20.99 -2.92
CA SER A 323 -12.24 -19.65 -3.43
C SER A 323 -10.76 -19.57 -3.81
N HIS A 324 -9.86 -20.09 -2.98
CA HIS A 324 -8.43 -20.14 -3.28
C HIS A 324 -8.10 -21.08 -4.44
N LEU A 325 -8.74 -22.26 -4.50
CA LEU A 325 -8.57 -23.19 -5.62
C LEU A 325 -9.03 -22.57 -6.96
N ALA A 326 -10.16 -21.91 -6.97
CA ALA A 326 -10.66 -21.24 -8.18
C ALA A 326 -9.67 -20.17 -8.69
N ARG A 327 -9.10 -19.37 -7.78
CA ARG A 327 -8.07 -18.38 -8.12
C ARG A 327 -6.77 -19.04 -8.59
N ALA A 328 -6.33 -20.07 -7.89
CA ALA A 328 -5.13 -20.83 -8.28
C ALA A 328 -5.30 -21.47 -9.66
N TYR A 329 -6.45 -22.07 -9.95
CA TYR A 329 -6.75 -22.65 -11.25
C TYR A 329 -6.70 -21.61 -12.37
N ALA A 330 -7.29 -20.44 -12.15
CA ALA A 330 -7.23 -19.32 -13.09
C ALA A 330 -5.79 -18.85 -13.34
N LYS A 331 -4.94 -18.78 -12.28
CA LYS A 331 -3.54 -18.38 -12.39
C LYS A 331 -2.67 -19.42 -13.09
N LEU A 332 -2.96 -20.71 -12.89
CA LEU A 332 -2.21 -21.83 -13.47
C LEU A 332 -2.72 -22.24 -14.87
N GLY A 333 -3.85 -21.68 -15.33
CA GLY A 333 -4.47 -22.05 -16.58
C GLY A 333 -4.96 -23.51 -16.59
N VAL A 334 -5.50 -23.98 -15.44
CA VAL A 334 -6.11 -25.30 -15.26
C VAL A 334 -7.57 -25.15 -14.85
N HIS A 335 -8.40 -26.13 -15.18
CA HIS A 335 -9.84 -26.03 -14.95
C HIS A 335 -10.38 -27.08 -13.94
N SER A 336 -9.52 -27.95 -13.46
CA SER A 336 -9.90 -28.98 -12.49
C SER A 336 -8.73 -29.46 -11.63
N LYS A 337 -9.04 -30.05 -10.49
CA LYS A 337 -8.07 -30.71 -9.62
C LYS A 337 -7.28 -31.81 -10.33
N LEU A 338 -7.96 -32.57 -11.20
CA LEU A 338 -7.33 -33.63 -11.99
C LEU A 338 -6.31 -33.06 -12.97
N GLU A 339 -6.66 -31.98 -13.66
CA GLU A 339 -5.75 -31.28 -14.59
C GLU A 339 -4.56 -30.67 -13.84
N LEU A 340 -4.79 -30.06 -12.67
CA LEU A 340 -3.75 -29.55 -11.80
C LEU A 340 -2.76 -30.65 -11.40
N ALA A 341 -3.25 -31.81 -10.95
CA ALA A 341 -2.41 -32.93 -10.55
C ALA A 341 -1.59 -33.48 -11.75
N ARG A 342 -2.19 -33.59 -12.93
CA ARG A 342 -1.51 -34.07 -14.14
C ARG A 342 -0.41 -33.12 -14.62
N ARG A 343 -0.59 -31.83 -14.49
CA ARG A 343 0.33 -30.79 -14.99
C ARG A 343 1.25 -30.23 -13.90
N SER A 344 1.22 -30.79 -12.70
CA SER A 344 2.00 -30.28 -11.57
C SER A 344 3.49 -30.20 -11.84
N GLY A 345 4.08 -31.17 -12.55
CA GLY A 345 5.48 -31.17 -12.95
C GLY A 345 5.81 -30.04 -13.96
N GLU A 346 4.95 -29.82 -14.97
CA GLU A 346 5.12 -28.77 -15.97
C GLU A 346 4.99 -27.36 -15.36
N LEU A 347 4.19 -27.26 -14.30
CA LEU A 347 3.90 -26.01 -13.60
C LEU A 347 4.91 -25.71 -12.47
N GLY A 348 5.91 -26.58 -12.25
CA GLY A 348 6.91 -26.40 -11.18
C GLY A 348 6.33 -26.53 -9.77
N LEU A 349 5.27 -27.33 -9.62
CA LEU A 349 4.55 -27.53 -8.35
C LEU A 349 4.90 -28.87 -7.67
N SER A 350 5.91 -29.56 -8.15
CA SER A 350 6.40 -30.81 -7.52
C SER A 350 7.10 -30.47 -6.22
N SER A 351 6.75 -31.20 -5.16
CA SER A 351 7.30 -31.12 -3.80
C SER A 351 8.78 -31.50 -3.76
#